data_cd83805e968a419dc312aebe29550234
#
_entry.id   cd83805e968a419dc312aebe29550234
#
_cell.length_a   1.000
_cell.length_b   1.000
_cell.length_c   1.000
_cell.angle_alpha   90.00
_cell.angle_beta   90.00
_cell.angle_gamma   90.00
#
_symmetry.space_group_name_H-M   'P 1'
#
loop_
_entity.id
_entity.type
_entity.pdbx_description
1 polymer ?
#
loop_
_entity_poly.entity_id
_entity_poly.type
_entity_poly.pdbx_seq_one_letter_code
_entity_poly.pdbx_strand_id
1 'polypeptide(L)'
;LTRTPNHQGSLGTAISEAIELAKMTPDCKYTLGSVMNHVTLHQTIIGLEAEKQMEMAGEYPDVVIACFGGGSNFGGISFPFLRHNILDGKKTRFIAAEPASCPKLTKGQFGYDFGDESGYTPLLPMFTLGHDFAPANIHAGGLRYHGAGVIASQLLKDGLIEAVDIMQLDTFKAGC
;
A
#
# COMPACT_ATOMS: atom_id res chain seq x y z
N LEU A 1 9.23 21.40 -1.96
CA LEU A 1 8.30 22.20 -1.11
C LEU A 1 8.79 23.64 -0.93
N THR A 2 10.08 23.87 -0.80
CA THR A 2 10.65 25.24 -0.70
C THR A 2 10.51 26.05 -2.00
N ARG A 3 10.39 25.37 -3.15
CA ARG A 3 10.20 26.01 -4.47
C ARG A 3 8.75 26.35 -4.78
N THR A 4 7.78 25.77 -4.06
CA THR A 4 6.34 25.98 -4.25
C THR A 4 5.69 26.20 -2.88
N PRO A 5 5.70 27.45 -2.36
CA PRO A 5 5.38 27.75 -0.96
C PRO A 5 4.00 27.28 -0.47
N ASN A 6 3.03 27.12 -1.34
CA ASN A 6 1.66 26.74 -0.98
C ASN A 6 1.32 25.27 -1.35
N HIS A 7 2.30 24.51 -1.77
CA HIS A 7 2.08 23.11 -2.13
C HIS A 7 1.88 22.27 -0.86
N GLN A 8 0.76 21.55 -0.77
CA GLN A 8 0.44 20.73 0.41
C GLN A 8 1.40 19.54 0.59
N GLY A 9 2.09 19.15 -0.47
CA GLY A 9 2.96 17.99 -0.52
C GLY A 9 2.20 16.67 -0.44
N SER A 10 2.80 15.66 -1.03
CA SER A 10 2.31 14.27 -0.96
C SER A 10 3.50 13.33 -0.95
N LEU A 11 3.28 12.05 -0.76
CA LEU A 11 4.33 11.06 -0.97
C LEU A 11 4.75 11.03 -2.46
N GLY A 12 3.80 11.22 -3.38
CA GLY A 12 4.09 11.34 -4.82
C GLY A 12 5.04 12.49 -5.15
N THR A 13 4.87 13.67 -4.54
CA THR A 13 5.78 14.81 -4.66
C THR A 13 7.19 14.45 -4.15
N ALA A 14 7.27 13.84 -2.97
CA ALA A 14 8.56 13.45 -2.38
C ALA A 14 9.29 12.39 -3.22
N ILE A 15 8.58 11.48 -3.84
CA ILE A 15 9.14 10.48 -4.77
C ILE A 15 9.72 11.18 -6.00
N SER A 16 8.98 12.12 -6.62
CA SER A 16 9.46 12.90 -7.76
C SER A 16 10.75 13.66 -7.43
N GLU A 17 10.78 14.37 -6.29
CA GLU A 17 11.98 15.11 -5.85
C GLU A 17 13.17 14.17 -5.59
N ALA A 18 12.94 13.01 -5.01
CA ALA A 18 14.00 12.02 -4.74
C ALA A 18 14.57 11.43 -6.04
N ILE A 19 13.72 11.14 -7.03
CA ILE A 19 14.15 10.64 -8.34
C ILE A 19 14.93 11.73 -9.09
N GLU A 20 14.46 12.97 -9.07
CA GLU A 20 15.16 14.10 -9.68
C GLU A 20 16.56 14.28 -9.08
N LEU A 21 16.65 14.27 -7.75
CA LEU A 21 17.93 14.34 -7.05
C LEU A 21 18.87 13.18 -7.42
N ALA A 22 18.34 11.96 -7.48
CA ALA A 22 19.14 10.80 -7.86
C ALA A 22 19.66 10.89 -9.30
N LYS A 23 18.86 11.43 -10.24
CA LYS A 23 19.31 11.65 -11.63
C LYS A 23 20.43 12.69 -11.73
N MET A 24 20.43 13.69 -10.85
CA MET A 24 21.41 14.79 -10.84
C MET A 24 22.70 14.45 -10.05
N THR A 25 22.68 13.37 -9.25
CA THR A 25 23.79 12.99 -8.39
C THR A 25 24.55 11.80 -8.99
N PRO A 26 25.86 11.92 -9.33
CA PRO A 26 26.64 10.80 -9.82
C PRO A 26 26.59 9.59 -8.89
N ASP A 27 26.50 8.40 -9.47
CA ASP A 27 26.49 7.11 -8.77
C ASP A 27 25.33 6.92 -7.76
N CYS A 28 24.35 7.84 -7.74
CA CYS A 28 23.16 7.73 -6.93
C CYS A 28 22.12 6.84 -7.62
N LYS A 29 21.41 6.02 -6.80
CA LYS A 29 20.27 5.21 -7.22
C LYS A 29 19.09 5.50 -6.31
N TYR A 30 17.88 5.47 -6.88
CA TYR A 30 16.65 5.58 -6.12
C TYR A 30 15.93 4.24 -6.10
N THR A 31 15.47 3.83 -4.93
CA THR A 31 14.64 2.64 -4.75
C THR A 31 13.23 3.07 -4.39
N LEU A 32 12.29 2.83 -5.31
CA LEU A 32 10.88 3.10 -5.07
C LEU A 32 10.31 2.11 -4.05
N GLY A 33 9.34 2.58 -3.25
CA GLY A 33 8.82 1.86 -2.10
C GLY A 33 7.61 0.97 -2.39
N SER A 34 6.60 1.10 -1.56
CA SER A 34 5.53 0.14 -1.26
C SER A 34 4.60 -0.26 -2.40
N VAL A 35 4.57 0.44 -3.53
CA VAL A 35 3.71 0.07 -4.69
C VAL A 35 4.36 -0.97 -5.59
N MET A 36 5.65 -1.19 -5.46
CA MET A 36 6.41 -2.08 -6.34
C MET A 36 6.35 -3.53 -5.86
N ASN A 37 6.17 -4.45 -6.80
CA ASN A 37 6.05 -5.87 -6.51
C ASN A 37 7.27 -6.45 -5.79
N HIS A 38 8.49 -5.99 -6.12
CA HIS A 38 9.69 -6.48 -5.45
C HIS A 38 9.72 -6.11 -3.96
N VAL A 39 9.21 -4.93 -3.59
CA VAL A 39 9.11 -4.53 -2.17
C VAL A 39 8.11 -5.42 -1.43
N THR A 40 6.94 -5.66 -2.03
CA THR A 40 5.94 -6.58 -1.47
C THR A 40 6.51 -7.99 -1.32
N LEU A 41 7.23 -8.48 -2.34
CA LEU A 41 7.88 -9.80 -2.30
C LEU A 41 8.87 -9.92 -1.14
N HIS A 42 9.73 -8.92 -0.92
CA HIS A 42 10.64 -8.94 0.23
C HIS A 42 9.88 -8.93 1.57
N GLN A 43 8.78 -8.18 1.65
CA GLN A 43 7.97 -8.12 2.88
C GLN A 43 7.19 -9.40 3.17
N THR A 44 7.03 -10.31 2.22
CA THR A 44 6.37 -11.61 2.49
C THR A 44 7.11 -12.46 3.52
N ILE A 45 8.35 -12.14 3.86
CA ILE A 45 9.04 -12.79 4.99
C ILE A 45 8.24 -12.69 6.29
N ILE A 46 7.51 -11.58 6.50
CA ILE A 46 6.66 -11.38 7.67
C ILE A 46 5.52 -12.40 7.70
N GLY A 47 4.83 -12.58 6.59
CA GLY A 47 3.75 -13.58 6.49
C GLY A 47 4.25 -15.03 6.57
N LEU A 48 5.43 -15.30 5.97
CA LEU A 48 6.06 -16.62 6.06
C LEU A 48 6.49 -16.96 7.49
N GLU A 49 6.97 -16.01 8.26
CA GLU A 49 7.25 -16.18 9.68
C GLU A 49 5.97 -16.34 10.49
N ALA A 50 4.94 -15.52 10.19
CA ALA A 50 3.64 -15.61 10.85
C ALA A 50 2.98 -17.00 10.63
N GLU A 51 3.08 -17.58 9.44
CA GLU A 51 2.62 -18.95 9.17
C GLU A 51 3.24 -19.95 10.15
N LYS A 52 4.56 -19.91 10.31
CA LYS A 52 5.28 -20.80 11.23
C LYS A 52 4.89 -20.58 12.70
N GLN A 53 4.70 -19.33 13.08
CA GLN A 53 4.29 -18.98 14.44
C GLN A 53 2.86 -19.48 14.73
N MET A 54 1.95 -19.35 13.77
CA MET A 54 0.58 -19.90 13.88
C MET A 54 0.59 -21.42 13.96
N GLU A 55 1.40 -22.10 13.13
CA GLU A 55 1.59 -23.54 13.20
C GLU A 55 2.10 -23.99 14.57
N MET A 56 3.09 -23.31 15.14
CA MET A 56 3.61 -23.60 16.49
C MET A 56 2.55 -23.39 17.58
N ALA A 57 1.64 -22.45 17.39
CA ALA A 57 0.51 -22.21 18.29
C ALA A 57 -0.63 -23.23 18.12
N GLY A 58 -0.60 -24.03 17.06
CA GLY A 58 -1.70 -24.94 16.71
C GLY A 58 -2.93 -24.21 16.16
N GLU A 59 -2.76 -22.99 15.64
CA GLU A 59 -3.82 -22.10 15.19
C GLU A 59 -3.68 -21.76 13.70
N TYR A 60 -4.76 -21.25 13.10
CA TYR A 60 -4.77 -20.73 11.76
C TYR A 60 -5.70 -19.50 11.67
N PRO A 61 -5.34 -18.41 10.96
CA PRO A 61 -6.14 -17.18 11.02
C PRO A 61 -7.42 -17.30 10.19
N ASP A 62 -8.55 -16.93 10.78
CA ASP A 62 -9.81 -16.71 10.06
C ASP A 62 -9.81 -15.39 9.30
N VAL A 63 -9.12 -14.38 9.86
CA VAL A 63 -9.04 -13.05 9.28
C VAL A 63 -7.62 -12.50 9.42
N VAL A 64 -7.10 -11.93 8.34
CA VAL A 64 -5.85 -11.15 8.34
C VAL A 64 -6.20 -9.71 7.98
N ILE A 65 -5.88 -8.78 8.88
CA ILE A 65 -6.11 -7.35 8.70
C ILE A 65 -4.76 -6.64 8.74
N ALA A 66 -4.50 -5.76 7.77
CA ALA A 66 -3.30 -4.95 7.79
C ALA A 66 -3.53 -3.56 7.18
N CYS A 67 -2.72 -2.58 7.62
CA CYS A 67 -2.78 -1.24 7.09
C CYS A 67 -2.30 -1.19 5.63
N PHE A 68 -2.93 -0.30 4.86
CA PHE A 68 -2.68 -0.17 3.43
C PHE A 68 -2.29 1.28 3.05
N GLY A 69 -0.99 1.48 2.81
CA GLY A 69 -0.46 2.66 2.12
C GLY A 69 -0.32 2.37 0.63
N GLY A 70 0.86 2.01 0.16
CA GLY A 70 1.07 1.48 -1.20
C GLY A 70 0.74 -0.01 -1.35
N GLY A 71 0.69 -0.77 -0.25
CA GLY A 71 0.24 -2.15 -0.22
C GLY A 71 1.27 -3.18 0.22
N SER A 72 2.55 -2.83 0.38
CA SER A 72 3.58 -3.81 0.71
C SER A 72 3.44 -4.38 2.12
N ASN A 73 3.02 -3.60 3.12
CA ASN A 73 2.74 -4.10 4.45
C ASN A 73 1.60 -5.12 4.44
N PHE A 74 0.48 -4.77 3.80
CA PHE A 74 -0.65 -5.68 3.64
C PHE A 74 -0.25 -6.95 2.88
N GLY A 75 0.41 -6.81 1.72
CA GLY A 75 0.85 -7.97 0.92
C GLY A 75 1.86 -8.82 1.66
N GLY A 76 2.77 -8.21 2.42
CA GLY A 76 3.79 -8.90 3.20
C GLY A 76 3.23 -9.88 4.21
N ILE A 77 2.20 -9.49 4.95
CA ILE A 77 1.54 -10.38 5.92
C ILE A 77 0.49 -11.30 5.27
N SER A 78 -0.22 -10.82 4.24
CA SER A 78 -1.41 -11.50 3.71
C SER A 78 -1.11 -12.54 2.63
N PHE A 79 -0.16 -12.29 1.72
CA PHE A 79 0.02 -13.12 0.53
C PHE A 79 0.45 -14.55 0.82
N PRO A 80 1.31 -14.85 1.81
CA PRO A 80 1.58 -16.23 2.20
C PRO A 80 0.31 -17.01 2.60
N PHE A 81 -0.56 -16.42 3.42
CA PHE A 81 -1.83 -17.02 3.79
C PHE A 81 -2.83 -17.08 2.63
N LEU A 82 -2.88 -16.05 1.78
CA LEU A 82 -3.75 -16.04 0.60
C LEU A 82 -3.42 -17.17 -0.37
N ARG A 83 -2.16 -17.54 -0.47
CA ARG A 83 -1.72 -18.72 -1.24
C ARG A 83 -2.50 -19.97 -0.82
N HIS A 84 -2.73 -20.17 0.47
CA HIS A 84 -3.49 -21.32 0.99
C HIS A 84 -4.98 -21.26 0.64
N ASN A 85 -5.57 -20.07 0.53
CA ASN A 85 -6.93 -19.93 0.01
C ASN A 85 -7.01 -20.42 -1.44
N ILE A 86 -6.01 -20.07 -2.26
CA ILE A 86 -5.98 -20.38 -3.70
C ILE A 86 -5.65 -21.85 -3.94
N LEU A 87 -4.66 -22.39 -3.25
CA LEU A 87 -4.12 -23.74 -3.53
C LEU A 87 -4.77 -24.83 -2.67
N ASP A 88 -5.06 -24.55 -1.40
CA ASP A 88 -5.45 -25.52 -0.40
C ASP A 88 -6.92 -25.39 0.03
N GLY A 89 -7.64 -24.42 -0.55
CA GLY A 89 -9.05 -24.20 -0.27
C GLY A 89 -9.37 -23.62 1.10
N LYS A 90 -8.39 -23.03 1.81
CA LYS A 90 -8.62 -22.28 3.05
C LYS A 90 -9.56 -21.10 2.80
N LYS A 91 -10.15 -20.54 3.86
CA LYS A 91 -11.20 -19.51 3.80
C LYS A 91 -10.85 -18.27 4.65
N THR A 92 -9.58 -17.96 4.81
CA THR A 92 -9.15 -16.75 5.50
C THR A 92 -9.65 -15.51 4.75
N ARG A 93 -10.20 -14.54 5.47
CA ARG A 93 -10.55 -13.22 4.94
C ARG A 93 -9.34 -12.30 5.03
N PHE A 94 -9.13 -11.48 4.00
CA PHE A 94 -8.02 -10.53 3.94
C PHE A 94 -8.58 -9.12 3.81
N ILE A 95 -8.34 -8.26 4.81
CA ILE A 95 -8.91 -6.92 4.89
C ILE A 95 -7.78 -5.87 4.85
N ALA A 96 -7.74 -5.11 3.77
CA ALA A 96 -6.85 -3.97 3.60
C ALA A 96 -7.47 -2.74 4.25
N ALA A 97 -6.88 -2.25 5.34
CA ALA A 97 -7.35 -1.08 6.06
C ALA A 97 -6.60 0.17 5.60
N GLU A 98 -7.28 1.07 4.90
CA GLU A 98 -6.70 2.33 4.42
C GLU A 98 -7.26 3.54 5.17
N PRO A 99 -6.54 4.69 5.21
CA PRO A 99 -7.08 5.89 5.84
C PRO A 99 -8.17 6.51 4.95
N ALA A 100 -9.25 6.95 5.57
CA ALA A 100 -10.33 7.66 4.87
C ALA A 100 -9.88 8.98 4.19
N SER A 101 -8.68 9.48 4.51
CA SER A 101 -8.06 10.62 3.83
C SER A 101 -7.38 10.27 2.50
N CYS A 102 -7.14 8.98 2.24
CA CYS A 102 -6.52 8.47 0.99
C CYS A 102 -7.21 7.15 0.58
N PRO A 103 -8.52 7.17 0.29
CA PRO A 103 -9.33 5.97 0.12
C PRO A 103 -9.22 5.39 -1.30
N LYS A 104 -8.00 5.05 -1.72
CA LYS A 104 -7.74 4.59 -3.09
C LYS A 104 -8.37 3.26 -3.44
N LEU A 105 -8.44 2.32 -2.48
CA LEU A 105 -9.05 1.01 -2.70
C LEU A 105 -10.58 1.08 -2.67
N THR A 106 -11.15 1.89 -1.76
CA THR A 106 -12.60 1.97 -1.54
C THR A 106 -13.29 2.99 -2.43
N LYS A 107 -12.60 4.08 -2.82
CA LYS A 107 -13.18 5.20 -3.59
C LYS A 107 -12.37 5.58 -4.84
N GLY A 108 -11.18 4.99 -5.02
CA GLY A 108 -10.35 5.21 -6.20
C GLY A 108 -10.88 4.47 -7.44
N GLN A 109 -10.28 4.75 -8.57
CA GLN A 109 -10.60 4.10 -9.84
C GLN A 109 -9.47 3.13 -10.22
N PHE A 110 -9.83 2.01 -10.84
CA PHE A 110 -8.84 1.10 -11.42
C PHE A 110 -8.44 1.60 -12.81
N GLY A 111 -7.15 1.90 -12.97
CA GLY A 111 -6.60 2.39 -14.23
C GLY A 111 -5.07 2.40 -14.23
N TYR A 112 -4.47 2.89 -15.30
CA TYR A 112 -3.03 3.09 -15.38
C TYR A 112 -2.68 4.44 -14.77
N ASP A 113 -1.73 4.45 -13.83
CA ASP A 113 -1.26 5.67 -13.19
C ASP A 113 0.22 5.59 -12.83
N PHE A 114 0.84 6.73 -12.54
CA PHE A 114 2.20 6.83 -12.09
C PHE A 114 2.30 6.69 -10.57
N GLY A 115 3.43 6.16 -10.11
CA GLY A 115 3.73 6.07 -8.68
C GLY A 115 4.16 7.39 -8.04
N ASP A 116 4.41 8.42 -8.84
CA ASP A 116 4.85 9.75 -8.43
C ASP A 116 4.13 10.86 -9.19
N GLU A 117 4.13 12.07 -8.62
CA GLU A 117 3.42 13.23 -9.16
C GLU A 117 3.91 13.67 -10.55
N SER A 118 5.22 13.59 -10.80
CA SER A 118 5.82 14.06 -12.05
C SER A 118 5.93 13.00 -13.16
N GLY A 119 5.48 11.77 -12.91
CA GLY A 119 5.51 10.70 -13.90
C GLY A 119 6.91 10.14 -14.19
N TYR A 120 7.81 10.18 -13.23
CA TYR A 120 9.15 9.59 -13.35
C TYR A 120 9.18 8.08 -13.10
N THR A 121 8.16 7.54 -12.47
CA THR A 121 8.01 6.11 -12.19
C THR A 121 7.32 5.40 -13.35
N PRO A 122 7.39 4.06 -13.41
CA PRO A 122 6.62 3.31 -14.39
C PRO A 122 5.12 3.54 -14.29
N LEU A 123 4.45 3.57 -15.44
CA LEU A 123 2.99 3.57 -15.54
C LEU A 123 2.47 2.17 -15.22
N LEU A 124 1.69 2.03 -14.17
CA LEU A 124 1.24 0.75 -13.63
C LEU A 124 -0.28 0.68 -13.49
N PRO A 125 -0.90 -0.50 -13.74
CA PRO A 125 -2.33 -0.69 -13.46
C PRO A 125 -2.55 -0.77 -11.95
N MET A 126 -3.41 0.10 -11.42
CA MET A 126 -3.65 0.22 -9.98
C MET A 126 -5.01 0.82 -9.66
N PHE A 127 -5.51 0.61 -8.44
CA PHE A 127 -6.50 1.50 -7.88
C PHE A 127 -5.82 2.80 -7.46
N THR A 128 -6.33 3.94 -7.90
CA THR A 128 -5.71 5.25 -7.70
C THR A 128 -6.72 6.36 -7.47
N LEU A 129 -6.29 7.39 -6.77
CA LEU A 129 -7.00 8.68 -6.63
C LEU A 129 -6.48 9.73 -7.63
N GLY A 130 -5.46 9.35 -8.44
CA GLY A 130 -4.70 10.25 -9.31
C GLY A 130 -3.32 10.59 -8.74
N HIS A 131 -2.28 10.57 -9.57
CA HIS A 131 -0.90 10.84 -9.14
C HIS A 131 -0.69 12.29 -8.65
N ASP A 132 -1.59 13.20 -9.01
CA ASP A 132 -1.67 14.59 -8.55
C ASP A 132 -2.51 14.78 -7.27
N PHE A 133 -3.09 13.70 -6.73
CA PHE A 133 -3.91 13.76 -5.53
C PHE A 133 -3.11 14.21 -4.30
N ALA A 134 -3.52 15.31 -3.70
CA ALA A 134 -2.98 15.82 -2.45
C ALA A 134 -3.90 15.44 -1.28
N PRO A 135 -3.47 14.52 -0.39
CA PRO A 135 -4.29 14.10 0.74
C PRO A 135 -4.46 15.22 1.76
N ALA A 136 -5.59 15.20 2.47
CA ALA A 136 -5.85 16.14 3.55
C ALA A 136 -4.71 16.14 4.59
N ASN A 137 -4.44 17.31 5.18
CA ASN A 137 -3.36 17.47 6.16
C ASN A 137 -3.77 16.94 7.55
N ILE A 138 -4.00 15.62 7.63
CA ILE A 138 -4.30 14.91 8.87
C ILE A 138 -3.23 13.84 9.10
N HIS A 139 -3.10 13.39 10.36
CA HIS A 139 -2.18 12.32 10.68
C HIS A 139 -2.70 10.98 10.16
N ALA A 140 -1.94 10.33 9.30
CA ALA A 140 -2.23 8.99 8.77
C ALA A 140 -0.97 8.11 8.70
N GLY A 141 0.08 8.47 9.39
CA GLY A 141 1.32 7.71 9.63
C GLY A 141 1.85 6.98 8.40
N GLY A 142 2.42 7.49 7.42
CA GLY A 142 2.97 6.80 6.24
C GLY A 142 1.94 6.21 5.26
N LEU A 143 0.65 6.39 5.50
CA LEU A 143 -0.42 5.83 4.66
C LEU A 143 -1.01 6.84 3.66
N ARG A 144 -0.46 8.07 3.59
CA ARG A 144 -0.91 9.16 2.71
C ARG A 144 -0.37 9.00 1.30
N TYR A 145 -0.87 8.01 0.58
CA TYR A 145 -0.44 7.69 -0.78
C TYR A 145 -1.64 7.47 -1.71
N HIS A 146 -1.55 7.98 -2.94
CA HIS A 146 -2.65 8.01 -3.90
C HIS A 146 -2.95 6.67 -4.58
N GLY A 147 -1.95 5.79 -4.70
CA GLY A 147 -2.03 4.57 -5.50
C GLY A 147 -1.89 3.28 -4.69
N ALA A 148 -2.32 2.19 -5.26
CA ALA A 148 -2.21 0.85 -4.70
C ALA A 148 -1.29 -0.04 -5.55
N GLY A 149 -0.50 -0.89 -4.90
CA GLY A 149 0.35 -1.85 -5.58
C GLY A 149 -0.41 -2.75 -6.56
N VAL A 150 0.22 -3.10 -7.66
CA VAL A 150 -0.41 -3.80 -8.80
C VAL A 150 -1.07 -5.12 -8.37
N ILE A 151 -0.37 -5.94 -7.60
CA ILE A 151 -0.89 -7.25 -7.16
C ILE A 151 -2.10 -7.05 -6.26
N ALA A 152 -2.03 -6.19 -5.26
CA ALA A 152 -3.15 -5.91 -4.37
C ALA A 152 -4.36 -5.33 -5.11
N SER A 153 -4.12 -4.46 -6.09
CA SER A 153 -5.18 -3.92 -6.95
C SER A 153 -5.88 -5.01 -7.75
N GLN A 154 -5.13 -5.95 -8.30
CA GLN A 154 -5.72 -7.06 -9.05
C GLN A 154 -6.51 -7.99 -8.11
N LEU A 155 -5.96 -8.34 -6.95
CA LEU A 155 -6.63 -9.18 -5.97
C LEU A 155 -7.94 -8.58 -5.47
N LEU A 156 -7.99 -7.26 -5.28
CA LEU A 156 -9.22 -6.56 -4.91
C LEU A 156 -10.25 -6.62 -6.05
N LYS A 157 -9.81 -6.39 -7.29
CA LYS A 157 -10.68 -6.48 -8.48
C LYS A 157 -11.26 -7.88 -8.67
N ASP A 158 -10.49 -8.90 -8.34
CA ASP A 158 -10.89 -10.31 -8.44
C ASP A 158 -11.72 -10.77 -7.21
N GLY A 159 -11.95 -9.90 -6.23
CA GLY A 159 -12.72 -10.21 -5.02
C GLY A 159 -12.03 -11.16 -4.05
N LEU A 160 -10.70 -11.30 -4.13
CA LEU A 160 -9.91 -12.16 -3.25
C LEU A 160 -9.47 -11.46 -1.96
N ILE A 161 -9.57 -10.14 -1.91
CA ILE A 161 -9.35 -9.33 -0.71
C ILE A 161 -10.47 -8.30 -0.57
N GLU A 162 -10.64 -7.80 0.64
CA GLU A 162 -11.59 -6.73 1.00
C GLU A 162 -10.83 -5.45 1.33
N ALA A 163 -11.48 -4.30 1.18
CA ALA A 163 -10.92 -3.01 1.57
C ALA A 163 -11.89 -2.24 2.46
N VAL A 164 -11.35 -1.55 3.47
CA VAL A 164 -12.11 -0.67 4.35
C VAL A 164 -11.37 0.65 4.54
N ASP A 165 -12.07 1.76 4.52
CA ASP A 165 -11.52 3.07 4.85
C ASP A 165 -11.87 3.44 6.31
N ILE A 166 -10.87 3.86 7.08
CA ILE A 166 -10.99 4.11 8.51
C ILE A 166 -10.70 5.58 8.81
N MET A 167 -11.59 6.19 9.58
CA MET A 167 -11.43 7.58 10.04
C MET A 167 -10.32 7.68 11.09
N GLN A 168 -9.55 8.76 11.05
CA GLN A 168 -8.46 9.03 12.00
C GLN A 168 -8.90 8.92 13.45
N LEU A 169 -10.05 9.49 13.81
CA LEU A 169 -10.54 9.46 15.18
C LEU A 169 -10.92 8.05 15.66
N ASP A 170 -11.42 7.20 14.76
CA ASP A 170 -11.76 5.83 15.11
C ASP A 170 -10.50 4.99 15.31
N THR A 171 -9.45 5.25 14.51
CA THR A 171 -8.13 4.65 14.70
C THR A 171 -7.56 5.02 16.09
N PHE A 172 -7.64 6.28 16.47
CA PHE A 172 -7.15 6.73 17.77
C PHE A 172 -7.94 6.14 18.94
N LYS A 173 -9.28 6.08 18.82
CA LYS A 173 -10.13 5.43 19.83
C LYS A 173 -9.83 3.95 20.00
N ALA A 174 -9.51 3.26 18.92
CA ALA A 174 -9.16 1.84 18.97
C ALA A 174 -7.78 1.59 19.62
N GLY A 175 -6.89 2.59 19.61
CA GLY A 175 -5.55 2.52 20.22
C GLY A 175 -5.52 2.93 21.70
N CYS A 176 -6.56 3.54 22.23
CA CYS A 176 -6.70 3.96 23.63
C CYS A 176 -7.56 2.99 24.44
#